data_0f46e56f77e88874d35c13403935e783
#
_entry.id   0f46e56f77e88874d35c13403935e783
#
_cell.length_a   1.000
_cell.length_b   1.000
_cell.length_c   1.000
_cell.angle_alpha   90.00
_cell.angle_beta   90.00
_cell.angle_gamma   90.00
#
_symmetry.space_group_name_H-M   'P 1'
#
loop_
_entity.id
_entity.type
_entity.pdbx_description
1 polymer ?
#
loop_
_entity_poly.entity_id
_entity_poly.type
_entity_poly.pdbx_seq_one_letter_code
_entity_poly.pdbx_strand_id
1 'polypeptide(L)'
;MHLFIWQTGLEREYKVFAWSKSDYWQLDHEIKSKKLNDEKLDELMKPERWVDYQEIFGKKYNFEQAVGLQEALMLCDIEPDGRMHDGLDDAWNTARLIEKLEKNPNYKLIYRERQEQEDSQPLKVRLGELFEGLNLQLG
;
A
#
# COMPACT_ATOMS: atom_id res chain seq x y z
N MET A 1 -0.70 -1.68 -11.91
CA MET A 1 0.69 -1.23 -11.64
C MET A 1 0.61 0.11 -10.91
N HIS A 2 1.21 0.20 -9.71
CA HIS A 2 1.05 1.35 -8.81
C HIS A 2 2.36 2.15 -8.76
N LEU A 3 2.75 2.75 -9.89
CA LEU A 3 4.02 3.44 -10.05
C LEU A 3 3.90 4.93 -9.86
N PHE A 4 4.79 5.49 -9.08
CA PHE A 4 4.98 6.92 -8.93
C PHE A 4 6.48 7.24 -9.06
N ILE A 5 6.83 8.18 -9.94
CA ILE A 5 8.22 8.56 -10.17
C ILE A 5 8.48 9.91 -9.51
N TRP A 6 9.38 9.92 -8.53
CA TRP A 6 9.86 11.13 -7.89
C TRP A 6 11.20 11.53 -8.49
N GLN A 7 11.24 12.71 -9.10
CA GLN A 7 12.47 13.25 -9.65
C GLN A 7 13.18 14.12 -8.60
N THR A 8 14.38 13.71 -8.20
CA THR A 8 15.27 14.56 -7.39
C THR A 8 15.94 15.56 -8.31
N GLY A 9 16.36 16.74 -7.77
CA GLY A 9 16.81 17.90 -8.56
C GLY A 9 18.02 17.74 -9.49
N LEU A 10 18.53 16.51 -9.68
CA LEU A 10 19.56 16.17 -10.67
C LEU A 10 18.90 15.35 -11.78
N GLU A 11 19.07 15.78 -13.03
CA GLU A 11 18.38 15.23 -14.23
C GLU A 11 18.49 13.71 -14.41
N ARG A 12 19.42 13.04 -13.76
CA ARG A 12 19.65 11.59 -13.88
C ARG A 12 19.32 10.79 -12.61
N GLU A 13 19.03 11.47 -11.52
CA GLU A 13 18.67 10.80 -10.27
C GLU A 13 17.16 10.89 -10.05
N TYR A 14 16.51 9.76 -10.12
CA TYR A 14 15.10 9.64 -9.78
C TYR A 14 14.85 8.36 -9.01
N LYS A 15 13.80 8.35 -8.24
CA LYS A 15 13.30 7.15 -7.55
C LYS A 15 11.92 6.80 -8.09
N VAL A 16 11.68 5.53 -8.23
CA VAL A 16 10.37 5.00 -8.59
C VAL A 16 9.72 4.45 -7.34
N PHE A 17 8.63 5.07 -6.93
CA PHE A 17 7.85 4.60 -5.80
C PHE A 17 6.75 3.68 -6.31
N ALA A 18 6.74 2.46 -5.80
CA ALA A 18 5.68 1.51 -6.04
C ALA A 18 5.01 1.16 -4.71
N TRP A 19 3.72 0.83 -4.75
CA TRP A 19 3.06 0.37 -3.54
C TRP A 19 3.58 -0.99 -3.09
N SER A 20 3.92 -1.86 -4.04
CA SER A 20 4.51 -3.15 -3.69
C SER A 20 5.59 -3.60 -4.66
N LYS A 21 6.42 -4.56 -4.24
CA LYS A 21 7.45 -5.18 -5.09
C LYS A 21 6.88 -5.90 -6.30
N SER A 22 5.63 -6.32 -6.25
CA SER A 22 4.97 -7.01 -7.36
C SER A 22 4.93 -6.15 -8.63
N ASP A 23 4.85 -4.84 -8.50
CA ASP A 23 4.84 -3.92 -9.64
C ASP A 23 6.16 -3.96 -10.41
N TYR A 24 7.29 -4.01 -9.70
CA TYR A 24 8.60 -4.18 -10.30
C TYR A 24 8.70 -5.49 -11.10
N TRP A 25 8.29 -6.59 -10.47
CA TRP A 25 8.37 -7.91 -11.10
C TRP A 25 7.44 -8.04 -12.29
N GLN A 26 6.25 -7.44 -12.21
CA GLN A 26 5.29 -7.43 -13.32
C GLN A 26 5.85 -6.67 -14.52
N LEU A 27 6.43 -5.49 -14.30
CA LEU A 27 7.02 -4.70 -15.37
C LEU A 27 8.25 -5.41 -15.98
N ASP A 28 9.10 -5.97 -15.15
CA ASP A 28 10.26 -6.75 -15.61
C ASP A 28 9.82 -7.91 -16.49
N HIS A 29 8.79 -8.64 -16.08
CA HIS A 29 8.22 -9.73 -16.86
C HIS A 29 7.68 -9.26 -18.20
N GLU A 30 6.97 -8.14 -18.24
CA GLU A 30 6.43 -7.59 -19.50
C GLU A 30 7.53 -7.15 -20.46
N ILE A 31 8.56 -6.50 -19.96
CA ILE A 31 9.72 -6.09 -20.77
C ILE A 31 10.38 -7.30 -21.41
N LYS A 32 10.61 -8.35 -20.65
CA LYS A 32 11.24 -9.59 -21.13
C LYS A 32 10.35 -10.35 -22.11
N SER A 33 9.05 -10.46 -21.81
CA SER A 33 8.12 -11.20 -22.66
C SER A 33 7.88 -10.52 -23.99
N LYS A 34 7.87 -9.21 -24.03
CA LYS A 34 7.72 -8.40 -25.25
C LYS A 34 9.05 -8.14 -25.95
N LYS A 35 10.15 -8.64 -25.39
CA LYS A 35 11.51 -8.47 -25.92
C LYS A 35 11.87 -7.01 -26.19
N LEU A 36 11.45 -6.13 -25.29
CA LEU A 36 11.76 -4.70 -25.37
C LEU A 36 13.23 -4.49 -25.02
N ASN A 37 13.97 -3.82 -25.88
CA ASN A 37 15.38 -3.54 -25.69
C ASN A 37 15.62 -2.03 -25.85
N ASP A 38 15.67 -1.33 -24.73
CA ASP A 38 15.86 0.11 -24.69
C ASP A 38 16.71 0.46 -23.45
N GLU A 39 17.72 1.29 -23.66
CA GLU A 39 18.62 1.75 -22.56
C GLU A 39 17.85 2.48 -21.45
N LYS A 40 16.77 3.18 -21.81
CA LYS A 40 15.93 3.86 -20.82
C LYS A 40 15.18 2.88 -19.93
N LEU A 41 14.76 1.73 -20.49
CA LEU A 41 14.14 0.65 -19.71
C LEU A 41 15.15 -0.03 -18.80
N ASP A 42 16.37 -0.26 -19.27
CA ASP A 42 17.44 -0.81 -18.44
C ASP A 42 17.75 0.11 -17.25
N GLU A 43 17.78 1.41 -17.48
CA GLU A 43 17.99 2.41 -16.43
C GLU A 43 16.83 2.44 -15.44
N LEU A 44 15.59 2.42 -15.96
CA LEU A 44 14.37 2.38 -15.12
C LEU A 44 14.32 1.15 -14.24
N MET A 45 14.77 0.01 -14.73
CA MET A 45 14.68 -1.28 -14.04
C MET A 45 15.83 -1.55 -13.07
N LYS A 46 16.75 -0.62 -12.86
CA LYS A 46 17.76 -0.76 -11.82
C LYS A 46 17.09 -0.86 -10.43
N PRO A 47 17.32 -1.95 -9.67
CA PRO A 47 16.65 -2.16 -8.40
C PRO A 47 16.83 -1.02 -7.39
N GLU A 48 17.97 -0.35 -7.40
CA GLU A 48 18.28 0.77 -6.50
C GLU A 48 17.41 2.02 -6.73
N ARG A 49 16.73 2.10 -7.88
CA ARG A 49 15.79 3.18 -8.17
C ARG A 49 14.42 2.96 -7.56
N TRP A 50 14.10 1.72 -7.24
CA TRP A 50 12.75 1.34 -6.80
C TRP A 50 12.63 1.38 -5.30
N VAL A 51 11.56 2.01 -4.83
CA VAL A 51 11.21 2.09 -3.42
C VAL A 51 9.87 1.40 -3.21
N ASP A 52 9.87 0.35 -2.41
CA ASP A 52 8.66 -0.35 -1.97
C ASP A 52 8.05 0.41 -0.79
N TYR A 53 7.04 1.21 -1.06
CA TYR A 53 6.42 2.04 -0.02
C TYR A 53 5.52 1.22 0.92
N GLN A 54 4.99 0.10 0.48
CA GLN A 54 4.23 -0.82 1.33
C GLN A 54 5.08 -1.31 2.51
N GLU A 55 6.34 -1.62 2.26
CA GLU A 55 7.28 -2.00 3.30
C GLU A 55 7.57 -0.85 4.27
N ILE A 56 7.80 0.35 3.75
CA ILE A 56 8.01 1.57 4.55
C ILE A 56 6.80 1.84 5.43
N PHE A 57 5.60 1.78 4.86
CA PHE A 57 4.33 1.96 5.56
C PHE A 57 4.16 0.93 6.67
N GLY A 58 4.40 -0.34 6.36
CA GLY A 58 4.30 -1.43 7.31
C GLY A 58 5.25 -1.27 8.51
N LYS A 59 6.49 -0.88 8.27
CA LYS A 59 7.47 -0.63 9.32
C LYS A 59 7.13 0.59 10.15
N LYS A 60 6.68 1.66 9.51
CA LYS A 60 6.31 2.90 10.20
C LYS A 60 5.18 2.70 11.19
N TYR A 61 4.17 1.90 10.82
CA TYR A 61 2.97 1.69 11.62
C TYR A 61 2.92 0.31 12.29
N ASN A 62 4.00 -0.44 12.28
CA ASN A 62 4.14 -1.75 12.93
C ASN A 62 3.10 -2.79 12.50
N PHE A 63 2.83 -2.86 11.20
CA PHE A 63 2.00 -3.93 10.64
C PHE A 63 2.81 -5.21 10.47
N GLU A 64 2.27 -6.33 10.92
CA GLU A 64 2.89 -7.64 10.74
C GLU A 64 2.75 -8.17 9.32
N GLN A 65 1.65 -7.81 8.66
CA GLN A 65 1.35 -8.21 7.29
C GLN A 65 1.36 -7.01 6.35
N ALA A 66 1.61 -7.28 5.08
CA ALA A 66 1.56 -6.26 4.06
C ALA A 66 0.15 -5.68 3.92
N VAL A 67 0.04 -4.37 3.93
CA VAL A 67 -1.22 -3.64 3.80
C VAL A 67 -1.44 -3.28 2.33
N GLY A 68 -2.60 -3.62 1.78
CA GLY A 68 -2.97 -3.25 0.42
C GLY A 68 -3.19 -1.74 0.27
N LEU A 69 -3.09 -1.25 -0.97
CA LEU A 69 -3.26 0.18 -1.25
C LEU A 69 -4.61 0.71 -0.78
N GLN A 70 -5.69 0.00 -1.09
CA GLN A 70 -7.04 0.42 -0.72
C GLN A 70 -7.19 0.58 0.79
N GLU A 71 -6.70 -0.38 1.54
CA GLU A 71 -6.71 -0.33 3.00
C GLU A 71 -5.85 0.82 3.53
N ALA A 72 -4.66 1.01 2.98
CA ALA A 72 -3.78 2.10 3.38
C ALA A 72 -4.42 3.48 3.13
N LEU A 73 -5.10 3.66 2.01
CA LEU A 73 -5.85 4.88 1.71
C LEU A 73 -6.94 5.14 2.77
N MET A 74 -7.69 4.11 3.12
CA MET A 74 -8.72 4.21 4.17
C MET A 74 -8.11 4.59 5.51
N LEU A 75 -7.01 3.96 5.89
CA LEU A 75 -6.31 4.22 7.15
C LEU A 75 -5.75 5.65 7.22
N CYS A 76 -5.45 6.24 6.09
CA CYS A 76 -4.94 7.60 5.98
C CYS A 76 -6.03 8.65 5.64
N ASP A 77 -7.30 8.27 5.72
CA ASP A 77 -8.43 9.15 5.41
C ASP A 77 -8.31 9.79 4.02
N ILE A 78 -7.97 8.97 3.04
CA ILE A 78 -7.91 9.38 1.63
C ILE A 78 -8.97 8.60 0.87
N GLU A 79 -9.93 9.30 0.28
CA GLU A 79 -10.87 8.68 -0.64
C GLU A 79 -10.16 8.37 -1.97
N PRO A 80 -10.27 7.12 -2.48
CA PRO A 80 -9.72 6.79 -3.79
C PRO A 80 -10.33 7.66 -4.87
N ASP A 81 -9.47 8.20 -5.73
CA ASP A 81 -9.88 8.93 -6.93
C ASP A 81 -9.85 7.97 -8.11
N GLY A 82 -10.92 7.96 -8.91
CA GLY A 82 -11.04 7.06 -10.04
C GLY A 82 -11.41 5.62 -9.64
N ARG A 83 -10.95 4.66 -10.45
CA ARG A 83 -11.28 3.23 -10.26
C ARG A 83 -10.14 2.48 -9.60
N MET A 84 -10.44 1.78 -8.52
CA MET A 84 -9.50 0.83 -7.94
C MET A 84 -9.18 -0.27 -8.96
N HIS A 85 -7.92 -0.70 -8.96
CA HIS A 85 -7.34 -1.67 -9.92
C HIS A 85 -7.10 -1.12 -11.33
N ASP A 86 -7.42 0.14 -11.61
CA ASP A 86 -6.89 0.84 -12.77
C ASP A 86 -5.47 1.32 -12.46
N GLY A 87 -4.51 0.96 -13.31
CA GLY A 87 -3.09 1.22 -13.04
C GLY A 87 -2.75 2.70 -12.88
N LEU A 88 -3.38 3.56 -13.68
CA LEU A 88 -3.16 5.01 -13.60
C LEU A 88 -3.80 5.62 -12.34
N ASP A 89 -5.02 5.22 -12.05
CA ASP A 89 -5.73 5.69 -10.85
C ASP A 89 -5.05 5.22 -9.58
N ASP A 90 -4.58 3.98 -9.55
CA ASP A 90 -3.82 3.44 -8.42
C ASP A 90 -2.48 4.15 -8.23
N ALA A 91 -1.78 4.47 -9.31
CA ALA A 91 -0.54 5.25 -9.25
C ALA A 91 -0.78 6.66 -8.69
N TRP A 92 -1.85 7.31 -9.12
CA TRP A 92 -2.26 8.62 -8.61
C TRP A 92 -2.61 8.58 -7.13
N ASN A 93 -3.39 7.60 -6.71
CA ASN A 93 -3.75 7.40 -5.31
C ASN A 93 -2.54 7.08 -4.44
N THR A 94 -1.61 6.28 -4.94
CA THR A 94 -0.33 6.00 -4.27
C THR A 94 0.48 7.28 -4.07
N ALA A 95 0.57 8.13 -5.09
CA ALA A 95 1.26 9.41 -5.00
C ALA A 95 0.64 10.32 -3.93
N ARG A 96 -0.67 10.39 -3.88
CA ARG A 96 -1.40 11.18 -2.87
C ARG A 96 -1.15 10.67 -1.46
N LEU A 97 -1.12 9.35 -1.27
CA LEU A 97 -0.82 8.72 0.01
C LEU A 97 0.60 9.05 0.48
N ILE A 98 1.58 8.87 -0.39
CA ILE A 98 2.98 9.16 -0.10
C ILE A 98 3.16 10.64 0.24
N GLU A 99 2.58 11.53 -0.55
CA GLU A 99 2.63 12.97 -0.30
C GLU A 99 2.07 13.32 1.08
N LYS A 100 0.91 12.78 1.43
CA LYS A 100 0.30 13.03 2.73
C LYS A 100 1.18 12.58 3.89
N LEU A 101 1.75 11.39 3.80
CA LEU A 101 2.58 10.82 4.85
C LEU A 101 3.95 11.49 4.96
N GLU A 102 4.56 11.87 3.84
CA GLU A 102 5.84 12.58 3.84
C GLU A 102 5.72 14.01 4.35
N LYS A 103 4.61 14.68 4.07
CA LYS A 103 4.33 16.02 4.62
C LYS A 103 3.88 15.99 6.08
N ASN A 104 3.39 14.84 6.56
CA ASN A 104 2.89 14.67 7.93
C ASN A 104 3.55 13.44 8.57
N PRO A 105 4.83 13.51 8.96
CA PRO A 105 5.55 12.34 9.48
C PRO A 105 4.94 11.73 10.74
N ASN A 106 4.18 12.53 11.49
CA ASN A 106 3.53 12.11 12.74
C ASN A 106 2.05 11.77 12.54
N TYR A 107 1.62 11.53 11.29
CA TYR A 107 0.23 11.20 11.00
C TYR A 107 -0.18 9.90 11.71
N LYS A 108 -1.32 9.96 12.41
CA LYS A 108 -1.90 8.79 13.08
C LYS A 108 -3.01 8.19 12.23
N LEU A 109 -2.97 6.87 12.04
CA LEU A 109 -4.00 6.15 11.29
C LEU A 109 -5.31 6.15 12.06
N ILE A 110 -6.36 6.66 11.46
CA ILE A 110 -7.68 6.80 12.10
C ILE A 110 -8.29 5.44 12.44
N TYR A 111 -8.13 4.48 11.54
CA TYR A 111 -8.73 3.15 11.69
C TYR A 111 -8.04 2.30 12.75
N ARG A 112 -6.77 2.55 13.02
CA ARG A 112 -6.01 1.81 14.02
C ARG A 112 -6.51 2.09 15.43
N GLU A 113 -6.94 3.31 15.71
CA GLU A 113 -7.54 3.65 17.00
C GLU A 113 -8.83 2.85 17.26
N ARG A 114 -9.62 2.58 16.20
CA ARG A 114 -10.80 1.73 16.30
C ARG A 114 -10.45 0.27 16.52
N GLN A 115 -9.45 -0.25 15.82
CA GLN A 115 -9.00 -1.64 16.00
C GLN A 115 -8.38 -1.86 17.37
N GLU A 116 -7.59 -0.93 17.86
CA GLU A 116 -7.02 -1.01 19.21
C GLU A 116 -8.11 -0.97 20.28
N GLN A 117 -9.20 -0.24 20.04
CA GLN A 117 -10.36 -0.25 20.92
C GLN A 117 -11.16 -1.56 20.85
N GLU A 118 -11.32 -2.12 19.66
CA GLU A 118 -11.98 -3.43 19.48
C GLU A 118 -11.14 -4.58 20.04
N ASP A 119 -9.83 -4.57 19.80
CA ASP A 119 -8.91 -5.60 20.32
C ASP A 119 -8.70 -5.49 21.84
N SER A 120 -8.95 -4.33 22.43
CA SER A 120 -8.92 -4.17 23.88
C SER A 120 -10.19 -4.68 24.57
N GLN A 121 -11.23 -5.06 23.83
CA GLN A 121 -12.40 -5.69 24.39
C GLN A 121 -12.09 -7.11 24.87
N PRO A 122 -12.58 -7.51 26.06
CA PRO A 122 -12.32 -8.85 26.59
C PRO A 122 -12.76 -9.93 25.61
N LEU A 123 -11.92 -10.94 25.45
CA LEU A 123 -12.19 -12.10 24.58
C LEU A 123 -13.53 -12.78 24.90
N LYS A 124 -14.00 -12.68 26.14
CA LYS A 124 -15.29 -13.20 26.62
C LYS A 124 -16.48 -12.62 25.87
N VAL A 125 -16.42 -11.36 25.43
CA VAL A 125 -17.53 -10.73 24.69
C VAL A 125 -17.62 -11.28 23.26
N ARG A 126 -16.49 -11.52 22.61
CA ARG A 126 -16.45 -12.13 21.27
C ARG A 126 -16.91 -13.59 21.29
N LEU A 127 -16.49 -14.35 22.28
CA LEU A 127 -16.93 -15.74 22.45
C LEU A 127 -18.41 -15.81 22.82
N GLY A 128 -18.91 -14.88 23.64
CA GLY A 128 -20.32 -14.77 23.98
C GLY A 128 -21.20 -14.57 22.77
N GLU A 129 -20.82 -13.67 21.86
CA GLU A 129 -21.54 -13.44 20.61
C GLU A 129 -21.55 -14.67 19.70
N LEU A 130 -20.43 -15.40 19.60
CA LEU A 130 -20.32 -16.65 18.86
C LEU A 130 -21.20 -17.75 19.47
N PHE A 131 -21.23 -17.86 20.80
CA PHE A 131 -22.06 -18.86 21.51
C PHE A 131 -23.54 -18.53 21.42
N GLU A 132 -23.96 -17.27 21.46
CA GLU A 132 -25.33 -16.86 21.22
C GLU A 132 -25.80 -17.22 19.82
N GLY A 133 -24.95 -17.02 18.80
CA GLY A 133 -25.21 -17.44 17.43
C GLY A 133 -25.37 -18.95 17.30
N LEU A 134 -24.56 -19.73 18.03
CA LEU A 134 -24.63 -21.19 18.04
C LEU A 134 -25.86 -21.71 18.79
N ASN A 135 -26.23 -21.11 19.90
CA ASN A 135 -27.43 -21.49 20.66
C ASN A 135 -28.71 -21.20 19.88
N LEU A 136 -28.76 -20.16 19.06
CA LEU A 136 -29.88 -19.88 18.16
C LEU A 136 -30.01 -20.94 17.03
N GLN A 137 -28.92 -21.60 16.66
CA GLN A 137 -28.92 -22.69 15.68
C GLN A 137 -29.28 -24.05 16.28
N LEU A 138 -29.00 -24.24 17.57
CA LEU A 138 -29.24 -25.50 18.29
C LEU A 138 -30.56 -25.51 19.04
N GLY A 139 -31.20 -24.40 19.17
CA GLY A 139 -32.51 -24.28 19.77
C GLY A 139 -33.63 -24.25 18.79
#